data_5f733492acf038eda73499ed95f1cb6a
#
_entry.id   5f733492acf038eda73499ed95f1cb6a
#
_cell.length_a   1.000
_cell.length_b   1.000
_cell.length_c   1.000
_cell.angle_alpha   90.00
_cell.angle_beta   90.00
_cell.angle_gamma   90.00
#
_symmetry.space_group_name_H-M   'P 1'
#
loop_
_entity.id
_entity.type
_entity.pdbx_description
1 polymer ?
#
loop_
_entity_poly.entity_id
_entity_poly.type
_entity_poly.pdbx_seq_one_letter_code
_entity_poly.pdbx_strand_id
1 'polypeptide(L)'
;LANRLVSNGDYKDFIEDGGYTRPELWMSEGWALRTERHWKAPRYWRQAQFGEQQCDQQPHDQPAWAWEFTLAGRCPLEDHRPVRHLSWFEADAYARWAGARLPTEAEWEMAAQEQGLQLKQSHAELWQWTASPYRPYPGFQPAQGAVGEYNGKFMTCQFVLRGSSQLTPEGHARNTYRNFFAPSSRWMAAGLRL
;
A
#
# COMPACT_ATOMS: atom_id res chain seq x y z
N LEU A 1 3.10 11.50 11.46
CA LEU A 1 3.41 10.33 10.64
C LEU A 1 3.76 9.16 11.54
N ALA A 2 3.13 8.00 11.32
CA ALA A 2 3.40 6.80 12.11
C ALA A 2 4.84 6.30 11.89
N ASN A 3 5.48 5.82 12.97
CA ASN A 3 6.88 5.36 12.89
C ASN A 3 7.05 4.03 12.15
N ARG A 4 5.99 3.23 12.00
CA ARG A 4 6.01 1.94 11.31
C ARG A 4 4.99 1.87 10.18
N LEU A 5 5.17 0.92 9.30
CA LEU A 5 4.15 0.56 8.32
C LEU A 5 2.95 -0.14 9.00
N VAL A 6 1.79 -0.06 8.37
CA VAL A 6 0.62 -0.86 8.76
C VAL A 6 0.94 -2.33 8.55
N SER A 7 0.69 -3.15 9.55
CA SER A 7 0.97 -4.59 9.51
C SER A 7 -0.20 -5.41 8.95
N ASN A 8 0.05 -6.68 8.66
CA ASN A 8 -1.00 -7.61 8.27
C ASN A 8 -2.05 -7.78 9.37
N GLY A 9 -1.64 -7.81 10.65
CA GLY A 9 -2.55 -7.87 11.79
C GLY A 9 -3.47 -6.65 11.85
N ASP A 10 -2.90 -5.42 11.82
CA ASP A 10 -3.69 -4.20 11.78
C ASP A 10 -4.70 -4.20 10.60
N TYR A 11 -4.31 -4.77 9.46
CA TYR A 11 -5.16 -4.81 8.28
C TYR A 11 -6.24 -5.90 8.36
N LYS A 12 -5.99 -7.00 9.08
CA LYS A 12 -7.03 -7.99 9.40
C LYS A 12 -8.13 -7.36 10.24
N ASP A 13 -7.79 -6.56 11.25
CA ASP A 13 -8.77 -5.85 12.08
C ASP A 13 -9.69 -4.96 11.22
N PHE A 14 -9.13 -4.25 10.24
CA PHE A 14 -9.92 -3.48 9.27
C PHE A 14 -10.88 -4.36 8.45
N ILE A 15 -10.42 -5.52 7.99
CA ILE A 15 -11.27 -6.46 7.23
C ILE A 15 -12.39 -7.00 8.12
N GLU A 16 -12.07 -7.41 9.35
CA GLU A 16 -13.00 -7.99 10.32
C GLU A 16 -14.06 -6.99 10.77
N ASP A 17 -13.72 -5.71 10.91
CA ASP A 17 -14.67 -4.60 11.16
C ASP A 17 -15.47 -4.21 9.90
N GLY A 18 -15.42 -5.01 8.86
CA GLY A 18 -16.23 -4.81 7.66
C GLY A 18 -15.70 -3.73 6.70
N GLY A 19 -14.43 -3.39 6.76
CA GLY A 19 -13.83 -2.32 5.94
C GLY A 19 -14.08 -2.45 4.44
N TYR A 20 -14.19 -3.66 3.93
CA TYR A 20 -14.56 -3.92 2.53
C TYR A 20 -16.06 -3.89 2.23
N THR A 21 -16.92 -3.72 3.23
CA THR A 21 -18.39 -3.69 3.07
C THR A 21 -18.99 -2.33 3.41
N ARG A 22 -18.17 -1.36 3.80
CA ARG A 22 -18.54 -0.02 4.24
C ARG A 22 -18.23 1.02 3.19
N PRO A 23 -19.20 1.41 2.31
CA PRO A 23 -18.95 2.33 1.19
C PRO A 23 -18.47 3.71 1.62
N GLU A 24 -18.82 4.17 2.83
CA GLU A 24 -18.44 5.48 3.37
C GLU A 24 -16.92 5.64 3.57
N LEU A 25 -16.18 4.54 3.64
CA LEU A 25 -14.72 4.55 3.77
C LEU A 25 -14.01 4.74 2.42
N TRP A 26 -14.69 4.48 1.31
CA TRP A 26 -14.05 4.37 0.00
C TRP A 26 -14.31 5.58 -0.88
N MET A 27 -13.32 5.93 -1.69
CA MET A 27 -13.56 6.81 -2.83
C MET A 27 -14.46 6.10 -3.86
N SER A 28 -15.31 6.85 -4.57
CA SER A 28 -16.34 6.30 -5.47
C SER A 28 -15.82 5.29 -6.49
N GLU A 29 -14.72 5.61 -7.17
CA GLU A 29 -14.07 4.70 -8.13
C GLU A 29 -13.54 3.43 -7.44
N GLY A 30 -12.92 3.59 -6.27
CA GLY A 30 -12.43 2.46 -5.47
C GLY A 30 -13.54 1.52 -5.04
N TRP A 31 -14.69 2.07 -4.63
CA TRP A 31 -15.87 1.30 -4.29
C TRP A 31 -16.45 0.55 -5.50
N ALA A 32 -16.54 1.21 -6.65
CA ALA A 32 -16.99 0.59 -7.88
C ALA A 32 -16.10 -0.59 -8.29
N LEU A 33 -14.79 -0.39 -8.31
CA LEU A 33 -13.80 -1.44 -8.63
C LEU A 33 -13.81 -2.59 -7.62
N ARG A 34 -13.89 -2.27 -6.33
CA ARG A 34 -14.02 -3.28 -5.27
C ARG A 34 -15.25 -4.15 -5.50
N THR A 35 -16.37 -3.56 -5.84
CA THR A 35 -17.65 -4.26 -6.07
C THR A 35 -17.58 -5.10 -7.33
N GLU A 36 -17.16 -4.52 -8.45
CA GLU A 36 -17.00 -5.21 -9.74
C GLU A 36 -16.05 -6.42 -9.66
N ARG A 37 -14.91 -6.23 -9.00
CA ARG A 37 -13.85 -7.24 -8.92
C ARG A 37 -13.91 -8.10 -7.67
N HIS A 38 -14.95 -7.93 -6.85
CA HIS A 38 -15.18 -8.69 -5.62
C HIS A 38 -13.99 -8.68 -4.66
N TRP A 39 -13.34 -7.52 -4.49
CA TRP A 39 -12.23 -7.40 -3.55
C TRP A 39 -12.72 -7.59 -2.11
N LYS A 40 -12.00 -8.41 -1.36
CA LYS A 40 -12.30 -8.73 0.07
C LYS A 40 -11.06 -8.62 0.96
N ALA A 41 -9.86 -8.52 0.37
CA ALA A 41 -8.58 -8.49 1.05
C ALA A 41 -7.47 -8.00 0.10
N PRO A 42 -6.24 -7.76 0.55
CA PRO A 42 -5.07 -7.52 -0.30
C PRO A 42 -4.93 -8.58 -1.40
N ARG A 43 -4.42 -8.17 -2.56
CA ARG A 43 -4.53 -8.95 -3.82
C ARG A 43 -4.12 -10.42 -3.70
N TYR A 44 -3.07 -10.69 -2.95
CA TYR A 44 -2.47 -12.02 -2.92
C TYR A 44 -2.75 -12.80 -1.64
N TRP A 45 -3.61 -12.28 -0.76
CA TRP A 45 -4.05 -13.02 0.41
C TRP A 45 -5.00 -14.16 0.03
N ARG A 46 -4.92 -15.25 0.78
CA ARG A 46 -5.77 -16.43 0.63
C ARG A 46 -6.23 -16.91 1.99
N GLN A 47 -7.45 -17.38 2.04
CA GLN A 47 -8.03 -18.00 3.23
C GLN A 47 -7.53 -19.44 3.37
N ALA A 48 -7.52 -19.96 4.61
CA ALA A 48 -7.29 -21.37 4.86
C ALA A 48 -8.39 -22.20 4.17
N GLN A 49 -8.00 -23.28 3.51
CA GLN A 49 -8.98 -24.22 2.96
C GLN A 49 -9.45 -25.18 4.06
N PHE A 50 -10.70 -25.63 3.98
CA PHE A 50 -11.21 -26.66 4.88
C PHE A 50 -10.31 -27.90 4.82
N GLY A 51 -9.71 -28.30 5.97
CA GLY A 51 -8.79 -29.45 6.07
C GLY A 51 -7.30 -29.08 6.20
N GLU A 52 -6.89 -27.84 6.02
CA GLU A 52 -5.55 -27.39 6.41
C GLU A 52 -5.61 -27.03 7.91
N GLN A 53 -4.71 -27.64 8.71
CA GLN A 53 -4.69 -27.56 10.17
C GLN A 53 -4.92 -26.14 10.68
N GLN A 54 -6.10 -25.90 11.24
CA GLN A 54 -6.35 -24.78 12.14
C GLN A 54 -5.68 -25.14 13.48
N CYS A 55 -4.76 -24.30 13.90
CA CYS A 55 -4.36 -24.24 15.29
C CYS A 55 -5.62 -23.87 16.11
N ASP A 56 -5.98 -24.70 17.07
CA ASP A 56 -7.17 -24.55 17.91
C ASP A 56 -7.28 -23.12 18.46
N GLN A 57 -8.32 -22.41 18.08
CA GLN A 57 -9.09 -21.45 18.86
C GLN A 57 -9.78 -20.41 17.97
N GLN A 58 -11.00 -20.66 17.61
CA GLN A 58 -12.18 -19.79 17.55
C GLN A 58 -13.18 -20.23 16.47
N PRO A 59 -14.47 -20.32 16.78
CA PRO A 59 -15.53 -20.59 15.81
C PRO A 59 -15.90 -19.28 15.11
N HIS A 60 -15.27 -18.97 13.99
CA HIS A 60 -15.75 -17.95 13.06
C HIS A 60 -16.28 -18.65 11.79
N ASP A 61 -17.47 -18.27 11.37
CA ASP A 61 -18.16 -18.78 10.16
C ASP A 61 -17.40 -18.51 8.84
N GLN A 62 -16.28 -17.81 8.87
CA GLN A 62 -15.43 -17.57 7.71
C GLN A 62 -13.99 -18.04 7.95
N PRO A 63 -13.39 -18.75 6.97
CA PRO A 63 -12.00 -19.17 7.09
C PRO A 63 -11.07 -17.94 7.20
N ALA A 64 -10.19 -17.98 8.20
CA ALA A 64 -9.23 -16.90 8.45
C ALA A 64 -8.27 -16.67 7.28
N TRP A 65 -7.83 -15.43 7.09
CA TRP A 65 -6.75 -15.10 6.17
C TRP A 65 -5.45 -15.72 6.69
N ALA A 66 -4.92 -16.71 5.99
CA ALA A 66 -3.83 -17.54 6.48
C ALA A 66 -2.57 -17.50 5.59
N TRP A 67 -2.70 -17.14 4.32
CA TRP A 67 -1.63 -17.27 3.35
C TRP A 67 -1.53 -16.03 2.46
N GLU A 68 -0.31 -15.72 2.05
CA GLU A 68 -0.05 -14.81 0.95
C GLU A 68 0.76 -15.50 -0.15
N PHE A 69 0.52 -15.12 -1.41
CA PHE A 69 1.36 -15.53 -2.52
C PHE A 69 2.45 -14.49 -2.74
N THR A 70 3.71 -14.95 -2.76
CA THR A 70 4.91 -14.15 -2.90
C THR A 70 5.76 -14.65 -4.08
N LEU A 71 6.86 -13.96 -4.38
CA LEU A 71 7.84 -14.45 -5.36
C LEU A 71 8.51 -15.77 -4.94
N ALA A 72 8.51 -16.08 -3.65
CA ALA A 72 8.97 -17.37 -3.11
C ALA A 72 7.85 -18.44 -3.10
N GLY A 73 6.68 -18.14 -3.67
CA GLY A 73 5.52 -19.01 -3.66
C GLY A 73 4.53 -18.69 -2.54
N ARG A 74 3.79 -19.67 -2.09
CA ARG A 74 2.81 -19.58 -1.00
C ARG A 74 3.53 -19.54 0.35
N CYS A 75 3.31 -18.48 1.12
CA CYS A 75 3.89 -18.30 2.45
C CYS A 75 2.80 -18.07 3.50
N PRO A 76 3.00 -18.46 4.77
CA PRO A 76 2.11 -18.08 5.86
C PRO A 76 1.96 -16.55 5.95
N LEU A 77 0.76 -16.09 6.26
CA LEU A 77 0.48 -14.69 6.47
C LEU A 77 0.85 -14.30 7.91
N GLU A 78 2.01 -13.69 8.08
CA GLU A 78 2.55 -13.28 9.38
C GLU A 78 2.01 -11.90 9.80
N ASP A 79 1.34 -11.81 10.96
CA ASP A 79 0.64 -10.60 11.41
C ASP A 79 1.57 -9.40 11.61
N HIS A 80 2.81 -9.62 12.00
CA HIS A 80 3.77 -8.55 12.27
C HIS A 80 4.42 -7.96 11.00
N ARG A 81 4.29 -8.62 9.85
CA ARG A 81 4.83 -8.11 8.58
C ARG A 81 3.97 -6.97 8.02
N PRO A 82 4.59 -6.02 7.30
CA PRO A 82 3.84 -4.98 6.63
C PRO A 82 2.85 -5.53 5.60
N VAL A 83 1.63 -5.01 5.61
CA VAL A 83 0.63 -5.34 4.58
C VAL A 83 1.07 -4.79 3.24
N ARG A 84 0.91 -5.59 2.19
CA ARG A 84 1.36 -5.27 0.83
C ARG A 84 0.36 -5.66 -0.24
N HIS A 85 0.60 -5.18 -1.45
CA HIS A 85 -0.26 -5.42 -2.60
C HIS A 85 -1.64 -4.78 -2.47
N LEU A 86 -1.66 -3.59 -1.86
CA LEU A 86 -2.81 -2.72 -1.76
C LEU A 86 -2.88 -1.76 -2.94
N SER A 87 -4.08 -1.46 -3.42
CA SER A 87 -4.35 -0.28 -4.22
C SER A 87 -4.29 0.98 -3.36
N TRP A 88 -4.19 2.14 -4.00
CA TRP A 88 -4.34 3.42 -3.30
C TRP A 88 -5.70 3.54 -2.61
N PHE A 89 -6.76 3.05 -3.26
CA PHE A 89 -8.11 3.06 -2.69
C PHE A 89 -8.23 2.25 -1.41
N GLU A 90 -7.58 1.09 -1.33
CA GLU A 90 -7.53 0.26 -0.13
C GLU A 90 -6.74 0.92 0.98
N ALA A 91 -5.62 1.56 0.64
CA ALA A 91 -4.80 2.30 1.59
C ALA A 91 -5.55 3.52 2.16
N ASP A 92 -6.26 4.29 1.32
CA ASP A 92 -7.08 5.42 1.75
C ASP A 92 -8.28 4.98 2.61
N ALA A 93 -8.96 3.89 2.23
CA ALA A 93 -10.08 3.34 3.00
C ALA A 93 -9.63 2.88 4.40
N TYR A 94 -8.48 2.20 4.49
CA TYR A 94 -7.90 1.85 5.78
C TYR A 94 -7.57 3.08 6.61
N ALA A 95 -6.95 4.10 6.01
CA ALA A 95 -6.60 5.33 6.71
C ALA A 95 -7.84 6.02 7.29
N ARG A 96 -8.92 6.11 6.52
CA ARG A 96 -10.21 6.66 7.00
C ARG A 96 -10.81 5.83 8.15
N TRP A 97 -10.78 4.52 8.02
CA TRP A 97 -11.23 3.62 9.09
C TRP A 97 -10.46 3.83 10.39
N ALA A 98 -9.14 4.02 10.29
CA ALA A 98 -8.27 4.30 11.43
C ALA A 98 -8.39 5.73 11.98
N GLY A 99 -9.32 6.56 11.47
CA GLY A 99 -9.47 7.96 11.88
C GLY A 99 -8.30 8.86 11.49
N ALA A 100 -7.55 8.48 10.45
CA ALA A 100 -6.35 9.15 9.98
C ALA A 100 -6.42 9.44 8.46
N ARG A 101 -5.31 9.82 7.87
CA ARG A 101 -5.15 9.98 6.43
C ARG A 101 -3.78 9.48 5.97
N LEU A 102 -3.64 9.24 4.69
CA LEU A 102 -2.33 9.03 4.08
C LEU A 102 -1.49 10.32 4.19
N PRO A 103 -0.17 10.23 4.39
CA PRO A 103 0.70 11.38 4.32
C PRO A 103 0.78 11.92 2.89
N THR A 104 1.02 13.20 2.74
CA THR A 104 1.47 13.75 1.48
C THR A 104 2.90 13.31 1.18
N GLU A 105 3.33 13.37 -0.09
CA GLU A 105 4.72 13.05 -0.44
C GLU A 105 5.74 13.98 0.25
N ALA A 106 5.36 15.25 0.48
CA ALA A 106 6.21 16.21 1.17
C ALA A 106 6.35 15.88 2.67
N GLU A 107 5.26 15.53 3.34
CA GLU A 107 5.30 15.08 4.75
C GLU A 107 6.16 13.82 4.91
N TRP A 108 6.03 12.88 3.99
CA TRP A 108 6.85 11.66 4.00
C TRP A 108 8.33 11.99 3.82
N GLU A 109 8.67 12.82 2.84
CA GLU A 109 10.05 13.20 2.53
C GLU A 109 10.70 13.96 3.69
N MET A 110 9.98 14.93 4.27
CA MET A 110 10.46 15.66 5.45
C MET A 110 10.74 14.72 6.62
N ALA A 111 9.79 13.84 6.93
CA ALA A 111 9.95 12.88 8.04
C ALA A 111 11.11 11.89 7.80
N ALA A 112 11.36 11.50 6.56
CA ALA A 112 12.48 10.62 6.20
C ALA A 112 13.84 11.33 6.22
N GLN A 113 13.87 12.67 6.13
CA GLN A 113 15.09 13.48 6.19
C GLN A 113 15.42 13.96 7.60
N GLU A 114 14.44 13.99 8.51
CA GLU A 114 14.59 14.48 9.89
C GLU A 114 15.53 13.59 10.70
N GLN A 115 16.67 14.13 11.13
CA GLN A 115 17.72 13.37 11.82
C GLN A 115 17.29 12.78 13.19
N GLY A 116 16.20 13.27 13.77
CA GLY A 116 15.63 12.79 15.04
C GLY A 116 14.50 11.76 14.89
N LEU A 117 13.91 11.64 13.71
CA LEU A 117 12.82 10.75 13.40
C LEU A 117 13.35 9.54 12.60
N GLN A 118 13.68 8.46 13.30
CA GLN A 118 13.98 7.21 12.61
C GLN A 118 12.67 6.54 12.17
N LEU A 119 12.23 6.83 10.96
CA LEU A 119 11.14 6.08 10.35
C LEU A 119 11.57 4.63 10.10
N LYS A 120 11.03 3.71 10.89
CA LYS A 120 11.23 2.28 10.66
C LYS A 120 10.64 1.89 9.31
N GLN A 121 11.32 0.98 8.59
CA GLN A 121 10.82 0.44 7.31
C GLN A 121 10.55 1.54 6.26
N SER A 122 11.29 2.62 6.27
CA SER A 122 11.15 3.69 5.27
C SER A 122 11.59 3.22 3.87
N HIS A 123 12.59 2.33 3.82
CA HIS A 123 13.15 1.76 2.58
C HIS A 123 13.29 0.25 2.68
N ALA A 124 13.46 -0.40 1.52
CA ALA A 124 13.77 -1.82 1.35
C ALA A 124 12.65 -2.81 1.79
N GLU A 125 11.50 -2.33 2.24
CA GLU A 125 10.36 -3.17 2.57
C GLU A 125 9.29 -3.14 1.47
N LEU A 126 8.63 -2.01 1.35
CA LEU A 126 7.62 -1.79 0.31
C LEU A 126 7.46 -0.30 -0.02
N TRP A 127 6.97 -0.04 -1.20
CA TRP A 127 6.55 1.28 -1.61
C TRP A 127 5.35 1.73 -0.78
N GLN A 128 5.32 3.00 -0.38
CA GLN A 128 4.31 3.56 0.51
C GLN A 128 3.43 4.55 -0.25
N TRP A 129 2.15 4.27 -0.32
CA TRP A 129 1.17 5.17 -0.91
C TRP A 129 1.11 6.49 -0.16
N THR A 130 1.03 7.58 -0.89
CA THR A 130 0.81 8.93 -0.35
C THR A 130 -0.52 9.49 -0.82
N ALA A 131 -0.99 10.54 -0.16
CA ALA A 131 -2.19 11.28 -0.59
C ALA A 131 -1.92 12.16 -1.84
N SER A 132 -0.67 12.28 -2.29
CA SER A 132 -0.29 13.19 -3.35
C SER A 132 -0.52 12.60 -4.73
N PRO A 133 -1.29 13.26 -5.61
CA PRO A 133 -1.31 12.92 -7.02
C PRO A 133 0.05 13.20 -7.65
N TYR A 134 0.42 12.43 -8.67
CA TYR A 134 1.66 12.64 -9.38
C TYR A 134 1.55 13.87 -10.29
N ARG A 135 2.13 14.97 -9.85
CA ARG A 135 2.14 16.29 -10.53
C ARG A 135 3.55 16.83 -10.67
N PRO A 136 3.80 17.72 -11.64
CA PRO A 136 5.08 18.38 -11.75
C PRO A 136 5.36 19.27 -10.54
N TYR A 137 6.61 19.31 -10.12
CA TYR A 137 7.06 20.33 -9.18
C TYR A 137 7.11 21.71 -9.86
N PRO A 138 7.05 22.83 -9.10
CA PRO A 138 7.21 24.15 -9.65
C PRO A 138 8.49 24.27 -10.51
N GLY A 139 8.37 24.83 -11.69
CA GLY A 139 9.50 25.00 -12.61
C GLY A 139 9.87 23.73 -13.41
N PHE A 140 9.15 22.62 -13.26
CA PHE A 140 9.40 21.43 -14.07
C PHE A 140 9.22 21.71 -15.56
N GLN A 141 10.21 21.30 -16.33
CA GLN A 141 10.12 21.27 -17.79
C GLN A 141 10.58 19.87 -18.27
N PRO A 142 9.80 19.21 -19.17
CA PRO A 142 10.24 17.94 -19.72
C PRO A 142 11.60 18.08 -20.43
N ALA A 143 12.51 17.19 -20.15
CA ALA A 143 13.78 17.12 -20.90
C ALA A 143 13.51 16.82 -22.37
N GLN A 144 14.40 17.25 -23.27
CA GLN A 144 14.31 16.87 -24.68
C GLN A 144 14.66 15.39 -24.87
N GLY A 145 14.04 14.76 -25.86
CA GLY A 145 14.29 13.37 -26.23
C GLY A 145 13.55 12.36 -25.35
N ALA A 146 13.99 11.10 -25.41
CA ALA A 146 13.31 9.96 -24.80
C ALA A 146 13.10 10.07 -23.28
N VAL A 147 14.05 10.72 -22.57
CA VAL A 147 13.95 10.92 -21.12
C VAL A 147 12.76 11.83 -20.74
N GLY A 148 12.50 12.86 -21.53
CA GLY A 148 11.38 13.78 -21.29
C GLY A 148 10.02 13.15 -21.57
N GLU A 149 9.97 12.14 -22.42
CA GLU A 149 8.74 11.41 -22.72
C GLU A 149 8.24 10.57 -21.54
N TYR A 150 9.14 10.12 -20.66
CA TYR A 150 8.77 9.20 -19.60
C TYR A 150 7.94 9.87 -18.48
N ASN A 151 8.36 11.02 -17.97
CA ASN A 151 7.73 11.61 -16.77
C ASN A 151 6.45 12.41 -17.07
N GLY A 152 6.50 13.38 -17.98
CA GLY A 152 5.41 14.33 -18.19
C GLY A 152 4.11 13.68 -18.64
N LYS A 153 4.18 12.67 -19.49
CA LYS A 153 3.01 11.95 -20.03
C LYS A 153 2.25 11.13 -18.99
N PHE A 154 2.89 10.76 -17.88
CA PHE A 154 2.29 9.96 -16.81
C PHE A 154 1.71 10.79 -15.67
N MET A 155 1.79 12.11 -15.72
CA MET A 155 1.28 13.02 -14.67
C MET A 155 -0.23 13.21 -14.75
N THR A 156 -0.96 12.12 -14.94
CA THR A 156 -2.43 12.08 -14.93
C THR A 156 -2.92 10.78 -14.33
N CYS A 157 -3.94 10.86 -13.48
CA CYS A 157 -4.56 9.69 -12.83
C CYS A 157 -3.56 8.74 -12.12
N GLN A 158 -2.45 9.27 -11.61
CA GLN A 158 -1.43 8.53 -10.86
C GLN A 158 -1.28 9.12 -9.47
N PHE A 159 -0.94 8.28 -8.49
CA PHE A 159 -0.57 8.71 -7.15
C PHE A 159 0.90 8.38 -6.87
N VAL A 160 1.53 9.23 -6.05
CA VAL A 160 2.93 9.07 -5.69
C VAL A 160 3.09 8.00 -4.61
N LEU A 161 4.12 7.18 -4.78
CA LEU A 161 4.64 6.29 -3.75
C LEU A 161 6.04 6.73 -3.35
N ARG A 162 6.35 6.60 -2.07
CA ARG A 162 7.65 6.92 -1.49
C ARG A 162 8.30 5.68 -0.86
N GLY A 163 9.58 5.78 -0.56
CA GLY A 163 10.38 4.68 -0.03
C GLY A 163 10.98 3.80 -1.11
N SER A 164 11.01 2.50 -0.87
CA SER A 164 11.46 1.49 -1.82
C SER A 164 11.01 0.09 -1.39
N SER A 165 10.94 -0.85 -2.31
CA SER A 165 10.60 -2.24 -2.02
C SER A 165 11.85 -3.12 -1.93
N GLN A 166 11.68 -4.36 -1.49
CA GLN A 166 12.73 -5.39 -1.47
C GLN A 166 13.33 -5.68 -2.86
N LEU A 167 12.61 -5.32 -3.94
CA LEU A 167 13.06 -5.49 -5.32
C LEU A 167 13.85 -4.29 -5.85
N THR A 168 13.94 -3.21 -5.07
CA THR A 168 14.71 -2.03 -5.47
C THR A 168 16.21 -2.33 -5.29
N PRO A 169 17.03 -2.19 -6.34
CA PRO A 169 18.47 -2.43 -6.25
C PRO A 169 19.13 -1.60 -5.15
N GLU A 170 20.14 -2.18 -4.52
CA GLU A 170 20.95 -1.47 -3.53
C GLU A 170 21.54 -0.19 -4.12
N GLY A 171 21.57 0.89 -3.34
CA GLY A 171 22.07 2.19 -3.76
C GLY A 171 21.11 3.01 -4.64
N HIS A 172 19.99 2.42 -5.10
CA HIS A 172 19.01 3.14 -5.92
C HIS A 172 18.00 3.95 -5.08
N ALA A 173 17.66 3.46 -3.89
CA ALA A 173 16.70 4.12 -3.00
C ALA A 173 17.24 5.44 -2.44
N ARG A 174 16.40 6.47 -2.39
CA ARG A 174 16.67 7.78 -1.77
C ARG A 174 15.39 8.44 -1.32
N ASN A 175 15.44 9.33 -0.33
CA ASN A 175 14.27 9.99 0.22
C ASN A 175 13.47 10.80 -0.82
N THR A 176 14.13 11.32 -1.83
CA THR A 176 13.51 12.13 -2.90
C THR A 176 12.94 11.30 -4.05
N TYR A 177 13.11 9.96 -4.04
CA TYR A 177 12.62 9.12 -5.12
C TYR A 177 11.09 9.12 -5.16
N ARG A 178 10.54 9.38 -6.33
CA ARG A 178 9.09 9.36 -6.61
C ARG A 178 8.79 8.16 -7.51
N ASN A 179 8.09 7.17 -6.98
CA ASN A 179 7.43 6.17 -7.80
C ASN A 179 5.97 6.56 -7.97
N PHE A 180 5.28 6.07 -8.99
CA PHE A 180 3.89 6.44 -9.26
C PHE A 180 3.16 5.34 -10.02
N PHE A 181 1.90 5.12 -9.65
CA PHE A 181 1.02 4.16 -10.31
C PHE A 181 -0.43 4.65 -10.28
N ALA A 182 -1.25 4.05 -11.15
CA ALA A 182 -2.69 4.25 -11.13
C ALA A 182 -3.27 3.79 -9.77
N PRO A 183 -4.26 4.50 -9.21
CA PRO A 183 -4.79 4.22 -7.87
C PRO A 183 -5.40 2.82 -7.72
N SER A 184 -5.77 2.16 -8.81
CA SER A 184 -6.29 0.79 -8.84
C SER A 184 -5.20 -0.29 -8.88
N SER A 185 -3.93 0.07 -9.01
CA SER A 185 -2.82 -0.88 -9.13
C SER A 185 -2.58 -1.62 -7.81
N ARG A 186 -2.48 -2.96 -7.87
CA ARG A 186 -2.31 -3.84 -6.70
C ARG A 186 -1.20 -4.89 -6.87
N TRP A 187 -0.51 -4.85 -7.99
CA TRP A 187 0.49 -5.88 -8.34
C TRP A 187 1.86 -5.65 -7.70
N MET A 188 2.22 -4.41 -7.45
CA MET A 188 3.50 -4.08 -6.83
C MET A 188 3.48 -4.28 -5.31
N ALA A 189 4.66 -4.43 -4.72
CA ALA A 189 4.83 -4.46 -3.27
C ALA A 189 4.63 -3.05 -2.70
N ALA A 190 3.37 -2.65 -2.57
CA ALA A 190 2.97 -1.35 -2.04
C ALA A 190 2.01 -1.52 -0.87
N GLY A 191 2.22 -0.72 0.17
CA GLY A 191 1.41 -0.63 1.38
C GLY A 191 1.26 0.81 1.83
N LEU A 192 1.13 1.03 3.14
CA LEU A 192 0.88 2.37 3.66
C LEU A 192 1.51 2.60 5.04
N ARG A 193 1.59 3.88 5.38
CA ARG A 193 1.92 4.46 6.69
C ARG A 193 0.91 5.57 6.98
N LEU A 194 0.47 5.73 8.23
CA LEU A 194 -0.44 6.79 8.65
C LEU A 194 0.31 8.02 9.17
#